data_90f162584c275632a1e563b68e49db46
#
_entry.id   90f162584c275632a1e563b68e49db46
#
_cell.length_a   1.000
_cell.length_b   1.000
_cell.length_c   1.000
_cell.angle_alpha   90.00
_cell.angle_beta   90.00
_cell.angle_gamma   90.00
#
_symmetry.space_group_name_H-M   'P 1'
#
loop_
_entity.id
_entity.type
_entity.pdbx_description
1 polymer ?
#
loop_
_entity_poly.entity_id
_entity_poly.type
_entity_poly.pdbx_seq_one_letter_code
_entity_poly.pdbx_strand_id
1 'polypeptide(L)'
;DKAIKKNLPMVALFPYTKGEKKNFIGTEALNENNLVCKAIIEIKKKYKNEIGIMCDVALDPYTTHGHDGLVNSGYVLNDETIEVLINQSLLQAQMGCDVLAPSDMMDGRIGEIRKSLDSNGYQMTQILSYAVKYASSFYGPFRDAVGSKGLLKGDKKNYQMDFRNSN
;
A
#
# COMPACT_ATOMS: atom_id res chain seq x y z
N ASP A 1 -1.06 -22.46 1.91
CA ASP A 1 -1.09 -23.77 2.60
C ASP A 1 -0.47 -23.72 4.00
N LYS A 2 0.76 -23.18 4.21
CA LYS A 2 1.42 -23.17 5.53
C LYS A 2 0.68 -22.30 6.56
N ALA A 3 0.14 -21.15 6.16
CA ALA A 3 -0.60 -20.25 7.04
C ALA A 3 -1.87 -20.95 7.58
N ILE A 4 -2.65 -21.57 6.70
CA ILE A 4 -3.87 -22.29 7.07
C ILE A 4 -3.56 -23.47 8.00
N LYS A 5 -2.54 -24.27 7.68
CA LYS A 5 -2.10 -25.38 8.56
C LYS A 5 -1.68 -24.92 9.97
N LYS A 6 -1.30 -23.65 10.12
CA LYS A 6 -0.94 -23.03 11.40
C LYS A 6 -2.08 -22.22 12.03
N ASN A 7 -3.29 -22.30 11.46
CA ASN A 7 -4.47 -21.53 11.90
C ASN A 7 -4.23 -20.03 11.97
N LEU A 8 -3.43 -19.48 11.04
CA LEU A 8 -3.26 -18.02 10.96
C LEU A 8 -4.53 -17.44 10.31
N PRO A 9 -5.18 -16.45 10.93
CA PRO A 9 -6.44 -15.89 10.46
C PRO A 9 -6.26 -15.03 9.21
N MET A 10 -5.05 -14.48 8.97
CA MET A 10 -4.80 -13.50 7.92
C MET A 10 -3.35 -13.56 7.42
N VAL A 11 -3.15 -13.16 6.17
CA VAL A 11 -1.84 -12.89 5.58
C VAL A 11 -1.77 -11.47 5.03
N ALA A 12 -0.62 -10.82 5.20
CA ALA A 12 -0.34 -9.52 4.60
C ALA A 12 0.46 -9.67 3.31
N LEU A 13 0.05 -8.97 2.26
CA LEU A 13 0.71 -8.96 0.95
C LEU A 13 1.44 -7.63 0.75
N PHE A 14 2.75 -7.72 0.56
CA PHE A 14 3.61 -6.59 0.17
C PHE A 14 4.20 -6.89 -1.20
N PRO A 15 3.91 -6.09 -2.24
CA PRO A 15 4.34 -6.38 -3.59
C PRO A 15 5.82 -6.09 -3.81
N TYR A 16 6.47 -6.95 -4.56
CA TYR A 16 7.71 -6.64 -5.26
C TYR A 16 7.40 -6.40 -6.73
N THR A 17 7.63 -5.19 -7.22
CA THR A 17 7.40 -4.84 -8.62
C THR A 17 8.72 -4.77 -9.37
N LYS A 18 8.84 -5.50 -10.48
CA LYS A 18 10.02 -5.47 -11.34
C LYS A 18 10.25 -4.07 -11.91
N GLY A 19 11.51 -3.67 -12.08
CA GLY A 19 11.88 -2.32 -12.53
C GLY A 19 11.23 -1.89 -13.84
N GLU A 20 11.05 -2.80 -14.79
CA GLU A 20 10.39 -2.57 -16.09
C GLU A 20 8.91 -2.15 -15.98
N LYS A 21 8.27 -2.46 -14.85
CA LYS A 21 6.88 -2.11 -14.55
C LYS A 21 6.73 -0.89 -13.66
N LYS A 22 7.85 -0.35 -13.17
CA LYS A 22 7.85 0.89 -12.39
C LYS A 22 7.92 2.09 -13.31
N ASN A 23 7.21 3.15 -12.94
CA ASN A 23 7.35 4.45 -13.60
C ASN A 23 7.26 5.59 -12.58
N PHE A 24 7.38 6.82 -13.04
CA PHE A 24 7.42 7.98 -12.16
C PHE A 24 6.12 8.18 -11.36
N ILE A 25 4.98 7.83 -11.94
CA ILE A 25 3.65 8.03 -11.32
C ILE A 25 3.03 6.73 -10.77
N GLY A 26 3.76 5.59 -10.80
CA GLY A 26 3.32 4.34 -10.17
C GLY A 26 2.09 3.69 -10.80
N THR A 27 1.89 3.79 -12.12
CA THR A 27 0.66 3.31 -12.79
C THR A 27 0.37 1.84 -12.61
N GLU A 28 1.38 1.00 -12.36
CA GLU A 28 1.18 -0.43 -12.08
C GLU A 28 0.35 -0.67 -10.81
N ALA A 29 0.27 0.30 -9.88
CA ALA A 29 -0.60 0.22 -8.70
C ALA A 29 -2.08 0.09 -9.07
N LEU A 30 -2.48 0.67 -10.22
CA LEU A 30 -3.87 0.68 -10.71
C LEU A 30 -4.11 -0.34 -11.84
N ASN A 31 -3.15 -1.20 -12.13
CA ASN A 31 -3.29 -2.24 -13.14
C ASN A 31 -4.00 -3.46 -12.52
N GLU A 32 -5.19 -3.81 -13.00
CA GLU A 32 -5.95 -4.99 -12.58
C GLU A 32 -5.16 -6.30 -12.67
N ASN A 33 -4.18 -6.33 -13.57
CA ASN A 33 -3.31 -7.48 -13.82
C ASN A 33 -1.98 -7.43 -13.04
N ASN A 34 -1.83 -6.53 -12.07
CA ASN A 34 -0.65 -6.47 -11.25
C ASN A 34 -0.51 -7.71 -10.35
N LEU A 35 0.67 -7.89 -9.76
CA LEU A 35 0.99 -9.07 -8.95
C LEU A 35 0.07 -9.22 -7.73
N VAL A 36 -0.30 -8.10 -7.08
CA VAL A 36 -1.15 -8.12 -5.87
C VAL A 36 -2.57 -8.55 -6.24
N CYS A 37 -3.16 -7.97 -7.28
CA CYS A 37 -4.49 -8.32 -7.76
C CYS A 37 -4.59 -9.80 -8.12
N LYS A 38 -3.61 -10.31 -8.87
CA LYS A 38 -3.53 -11.75 -9.19
C LYS A 38 -3.40 -12.63 -7.94
N ALA A 39 -2.59 -12.22 -6.98
CA ALA A 39 -2.41 -12.97 -5.74
C ALA A 39 -3.70 -13.02 -4.92
N ILE A 40 -4.42 -11.88 -4.79
CA ILE A 40 -5.72 -11.83 -4.10
C ILE A 40 -6.70 -12.82 -4.74
N ILE A 41 -6.88 -12.73 -6.08
CA ILE A 41 -7.81 -13.59 -6.82
C ILE A 41 -7.48 -15.06 -6.62
N GLU A 42 -6.21 -15.46 -6.78
CA GLU A 42 -5.80 -16.86 -6.64
C GLU A 42 -5.95 -17.38 -5.20
N ILE A 43 -5.65 -16.56 -4.19
CA ILE A 43 -5.86 -16.94 -2.78
C ILE A 43 -7.35 -17.08 -2.50
N LYS A 44 -8.19 -16.14 -2.90
CA LYS A 44 -9.65 -16.21 -2.69
C LYS A 44 -10.29 -17.37 -3.45
N LYS A 45 -9.86 -17.64 -4.66
CA LYS A 45 -10.31 -18.80 -5.44
C LYS A 45 -10.02 -20.12 -4.73
N LYS A 46 -8.82 -20.25 -4.14
CA LYS A 46 -8.37 -21.50 -3.50
C LYS A 46 -8.92 -21.69 -2.09
N TYR A 47 -8.92 -20.63 -1.28
CA TYR A 47 -9.19 -20.73 0.17
C TYR A 47 -10.46 -20.01 0.62
N LYS A 48 -11.12 -19.28 -0.27
CA LYS A 48 -12.36 -18.54 0.03
C LYS A 48 -12.19 -17.68 1.30
N ASN A 49 -12.97 -17.99 2.33
CA ASN A 49 -12.97 -17.27 3.61
C ASN A 49 -12.15 -17.96 4.71
N GLU A 50 -11.38 -19.02 4.38
CA GLU A 50 -10.54 -19.70 5.37
C GLU A 50 -9.36 -18.83 5.84
N ILE A 51 -8.98 -17.81 5.06
CA ILE A 51 -7.90 -16.87 5.41
C ILE A 51 -8.23 -15.46 4.93
N GLY A 52 -8.06 -14.48 5.80
CA GLY A 52 -8.15 -13.07 5.44
C GLY A 52 -6.93 -12.60 4.65
N ILE A 53 -7.12 -11.63 3.79
CA ILE A 53 -6.07 -10.99 3.00
C ILE A 53 -5.98 -9.52 3.38
N MET A 54 -4.81 -9.08 3.82
CA MET A 54 -4.46 -7.69 4.01
C MET A 54 -3.52 -7.25 2.90
N CYS A 55 -3.75 -6.08 2.32
CA CYS A 55 -2.88 -5.52 1.28
C CYS A 55 -2.36 -4.15 1.69
N ASP A 56 -1.09 -3.93 1.41
CA ASP A 56 -0.47 -2.61 1.53
C ASP A 56 -1.05 -1.64 0.50
N VAL A 57 -1.29 -0.39 0.91
CA VAL A 57 -1.72 0.70 0.04
C VAL A 57 -0.68 1.81 0.13
N ALA A 58 0.16 1.88 -0.90
CA ALA A 58 1.23 2.87 -1.04
C ALA A 58 1.79 2.82 -2.46
N LEU A 59 2.54 3.82 -2.89
CA LEU A 59 3.08 3.88 -4.25
C LEU A 59 4.57 3.53 -4.37
N ASP A 60 5.32 3.46 -3.28
CA ASP A 60 6.76 3.16 -3.31
C ASP A 60 7.13 1.81 -3.98
N PRO A 61 6.30 0.75 -3.95
CA PRO A 61 6.59 -0.46 -4.71
C PRO A 61 6.50 -0.26 -6.23
N TYR A 62 5.81 0.78 -6.70
CA TYR A 62 5.46 1.00 -8.11
C TYR A 62 6.16 2.20 -8.73
N THR A 63 6.76 3.09 -7.92
CA THR A 63 7.44 4.29 -8.41
C THR A 63 8.93 4.05 -8.64
N THR A 64 9.50 4.78 -9.61
CA THR A 64 10.95 4.73 -9.90
C THR A 64 11.78 5.58 -8.93
N HIS A 65 11.17 6.46 -8.18
CA HIS A 65 11.83 7.32 -7.17
C HIS A 65 11.72 6.77 -5.74
N GLY A 66 10.90 5.74 -5.48
CA GLY A 66 10.79 5.07 -4.18
C GLY A 66 10.06 5.85 -3.08
N HIS A 67 9.40 6.97 -3.39
CA HIS A 67 8.49 7.65 -2.48
C HIS A 67 7.11 7.00 -2.48
N ASP A 68 6.41 7.14 -1.35
CA ASP A 68 5.10 6.52 -1.10
C ASP A 68 3.95 7.23 -1.84
N GLY A 69 4.22 8.37 -2.50
CA GLY A 69 3.26 9.20 -3.22
C GLY A 69 3.82 9.80 -4.51
N LEU A 70 3.01 10.59 -5.18
CA LEU A 70 3.38 11.34 -6.37
C LEU A 70 4.35 12.46 -6.01
N VAL A 71 5.34 12.70 -6.88
CA VAL A 71 6.40 13.70 -6.64
C VAL A 71 6.35 14.80 -7.70
N ASN A 72 6.42 16.04 -7.26
CA ASN A 72 6.68 17.20 -8.12
C ASN A 72 7.74 18.09 -7.49
N SER A 73 8.75 18.47 -8.28
CA SER A 73 9.84 19.38 -7.83
C SER A 73 10.50 18.95 -6.51
N GLY A 74 10.59 17.64 -6.26
CA GLY A 74 11.21 17.07 -5.05
C GLY A 74 10.27 16.95 -3.84
N TYR A 75 9.01 17.36 -3.95
CA TYR A 75 8.01 17.26 -2.89
C TYR A 75 6.95 16.19 -3.24
N VAL A 76 6.49 15.47 -2.23
CA VAL A 76 5.36 14.56 -2.37
C VAL A 76 4.07 15.38 -2.32
N LEU A 77 3.21 15.18 -3.33
CA LEU A 77 1.92 15.84 -3.46
C LEU A 77 0.88 15.06 -2.65
N ASN A 78 0.33 15.68 -1.59
CA ASN A 78 -0.61 15.00 -0.69
C ASN A 78 -1.92 14.63 -1.38
N ASP A 79 -2.65 15.60 -1.87
CA ASP A 79 -4.02 15.41 -2.36
C ASP A 79 -4.07 14.57 -3.63
N GLU A 80 -3.17 14.82 -4.57
CA GLU A 80 -3.06 14.03 -5.80
C GLU A 80 -2.66 12.58 -5.52
N THR A 81 -1.85 12.37 -4.47
CA THR A 81 -1.53 11.00 -4.02
C THR A 81 -2.75 10.31 -3.43
N ILE A 82 -3.54 10.99 -2.61
CA ILE A 82 -4.77 10.43 -2.02
C ILE A 82 -5.72 9.93 -3.10
N GLU A 83 -5.89 10.67 -4.21
CA GLU A 83 -6.71 10.24 -5.34
C GLU A 83 -6.24 8.89 -5.92
N VAL A 84 -4.94 8.70 -6.04
CA VAL A 84 -4.37 7.42 -6.53
C VAL A 84 -4.56 6.31 -5.51
N LEU A 85 -4.37 6.59 -4.21
CA LEU A 85 -4.54 5.61 -3.13
C LEU A 85 -6.01 5.17 -2.99
N ILE A 86 -6.97 6.06 -3.21
CA ILE A 86 -8.40 5.74 -3.29
C ILE A 86 -8.64 4.71 -4.39
N ASN A 87 -8.15 4.98 -5.60
CA ASN A 87 -8.32 4.07 -6.74
C ASN A 87 -7.61 2.72 -6.53
N GLN A 88 -6.42 2.72 -5.94
CA GLN A 88 -5.71 1.49 -5.55
C GLN A 88 -6.51 0.69 -4.52
N SER A 89 -7.10 1.37 -3.54
CA SER A 89 -7.92 0.76 -2.49
C SER A 89 -9.19 0.12 -3.05
N LEU A 90 -9.90 0.84 -3.93
CA LEU A 90 -11.08 0.31 -4.62
C LEU A 90 -10.75 -0.91 -5.47
N LEU A 91 -9.64 -0.85 -6.23
CA LEU A 91 -9.18 -1.97 -7.04
C LEU A 91 -8.88 -3.20 -6.18
N GLN A 92 -8.15 -3.05 -5.08
CA GLN A 92 -7.83 -4.16 -4.19
C GLN A 92 -9.09 -4.74 -3.52
N ALA A 93 -10.04 -3.89 -3.10
CA ALA A 93 -11.32 -4.31 -2.54
C ALA A 93 -12.15 -5.09 -3.59
N GLN A 94 -12.19 -4.61 -4.83
CA GLN A 94 -12.85 -5.28 -5.96
C GLN A 94 -12.27 -6.67 -6.23
N MET A 95 -10.97 -6.85 -6.06
CA MET A 95 -10.29 -8.15 -6.21
C MET A 95 -10.56 -9.10 -5.04
N GLY A 96 -11.14 -8.63 -3.93
CA GLY A 96 -11.51 -9.43 -2.76
C GLY A 96 -10.57 -9.28 -1.56
N CYS A 97 -9.82 -8.18 -1.46
CA CYS A 97 -9.04 -7.86 -0.26
C CYS A 97 -9.96 -7.60 0.93
N ASP A 98 -9.66 -8.18 2.09
CA ASP A 98 -10.48 -8.01 3.30
C ASP A 98 -10.05 -6.79 4.13
N VAL A 99 -8.75 -6.45 4.13
CA VAL A 99 -8.18 -5.36 4.92
C VAL A 99 -7.21 -4.55 4.06
N LEU A 100 -7.43 -3.26 3.97
CA LEU A 100 -6.52 -2.31 3.33
C LEU A 100 -5.64 -1.65 4.38
N ALA A 101 -4.34 -1.59 4.15
CA ALA A 101 -3.37 -1.09 5.10
C ALA A 101 -2.56 0.09 4.53
N PRO A 102 -3.13 1.32 4.49
CA PRO A 102 -2.44 2.49 3.97
C PRO A 102 -1.21 2.85 4.80
N SER A 103 -0.04 2.67 4.20
CA SER A 103 1.27 2.86 4.86
C SER A 103 2.03 4.10 4.37
N ASP A 104 1.41 4.91 3.54
CA ASP A 104 2.01 6.02 2.80
C ASP A 104 2.25 7.30 3.62
N MET A 105 1.43 7.57 4.65
CA MET A 105 1.44 8.77 5.51
C MET A 105 0.89 10.06 4.89
N MET A 106 0.09 9.99 3.81
CA MET A 106 -0.62 11.17 3.31
C MET A 106 -1.69 11.60 4.31
N ASP A 107 -1.80 12.90 4.52
CA ASP A 107 -2.75 13.48 5.48
C ASP A 107 -4.19 13.37 4.96
N GLY A 108 -5.11 12.91 5.81
CA GLY A 108 -6.53 12.72 5.46
C GLY A 108 -6.88 11.42 4.71
N ARG A 109 -5.90 10.64 4.24
CA ARG A 109 -6.12 9.46 3.39
C ARG A 109 -7.08 8.42 3.95
N ILE A 110 -7.07 8.18 5.26
CA ILE A 110 -7.92 7.16 5.88
C ILE A 110 -9.40 7.50 5.74
N GLY A 111 -9.75 8.76 5.98
CA GLY A 111 -11.12 9.25 5.84
C GLY A 111 -11.61 9.18 4.40
N GLU A 112 -10.80 9.61 3.43
CA GLU A 112 -11.18 9.61 2.02
C GLU A 112 -11.27 8.18 1.44
N ILE A 113 -10.35 7.28 1.80
CA ILE A 113 -10.45 5.86 1.43
C ILE A 113 -11.72 5.24 2.01
N ARG A 114 -12.03 5.46 3.30
CA ARG A 114 -13.24 4.91 3.93
C ARG A 114 -14.51 5.40 3.24
N LYS A 115 -14.63 6.70 3.02
CA LYS A 115 -15.74 7.32 2.31
C LYS A 115 -15.94 6.74 0.91
N SER A 116 -14.85 6.55 0.18
CA SER A 116 -14.90 5.99 -1.16
C SER A 116 -15.31 4.51 -1.16
N LEU A 117 -14.78 3.69 -0.25
CA LEU A 117 -15.17 2.29 -0.10
C LEU A 117 -16.67 2.17 0.23
N ASP A 118 -17.18 2.98 1.16
CA ASP A 118 -18.59 2.97 1.56
C ASP A 118 -19.53 3.35 0.39
N SER A 119 -19.13 4.37 -0.38
CA SER A 119 -19.89 4.83 -1.55
C SER A 119 -19.91 3.83 -2.70
N ASN A 120 -18.94 2.90 -2.75
CA ASN A 120 -18.82 1.87 -3.78
C ASN A 120 -19.26 0.48 -3.33
N GLY A 121 -19.91 0.35 -2.15
CA GLY A 121 -20.47 -0.91 -1.68
C GLY A 121 -19.49 -1.82 -0.92
N TYR A 122 -18.30 -1.31 -0.54
CA TYR A 122 -17.26 -2.05 0.18
C TYR A 122 -17.23 -1.74 1.69
N GLN A 123 -18.39 -1.59 2.33
CA GLN A 123 -18.50 -1.26 3.77
C GLN A 123 -17.82 -2.30 4.67
N MET A 124 -17.79 -3.56 4.23
CA MET A 124 -17.17 -4.66 4.99
C MET A 124 -15.66 -4.73 4.84
N THR A 125 -15.06 -4.06 3.86
CA THR A 125 -13.61 -3.98 3.72
C THR A 125 -13.04 -3.11 4.84
N GLN A 126 -12.18 -3.70 5.67
CA GLN A 126 -11.60 -3.00 6.82
C GLN A 126 -10.40 -2.15 6.41
N ILE A 127 -10.06 -1.17 7.23
CA ILE A 127 -8.85 -0.36 7.08
C ILE A 127 -7.99 -0.53 8.34
N LEU A 128 -6.75 -0.99 8.15
CA LEU A 128 -5.71 -0.98 9.17
C LEU A 128 -4.87 0.28 8.98
N SER A 129 -5.14 1.33 9.74
CA SER A 129 -4.39 2.57 9.66
C SER A 129 -2.98 2.41 10.25
N TYR A 130 -1.96 2.71 9.46
CA TYR A 130 -0.63 3.01 9.99
C TYR A 130 -0.68 4.44 10.57
N ALA A 131 -1.18 4.58 11.78
CA ALA A 131 -1.43 5.89 12.39
C ALA A 131 -0.16 6.71 12.58
N VAL A 132 0.96 6.03 12.84
CA VAL A 132 2.29 6.65 13.03
C VAL A 132 3.35 5.84 12.31
N LYS A 133 4.13 6.50 11.46
CA LYS A 133 5.29 5.94 10.76
C LYS A 133 6.44 6.95 10.82
N TYR A 134 7.43 6.65 11.63
CA TYR A 134 8.57 7.54 11.81
C TYR A 134 9.62 7.39 10.71
N ALA A 135 10.24 8.49 10.32
CA ALA A 135 11.44 8.45 9.49
C ALA A 135 12.59 7.78 10.26
N SER A 136 12.98 6.57 9.86
CA SER A 136 13.93 5.73 10.59
C SER A 136 14.88 4.98 9.68
N SER A 137 16.12 4.77 10.16
CA SER A 137 17.11 3.90 9.50
C SER A 137 16.73 2.41 9.55
N PHE A 138 15.83 1.99 10.44
CA PHE A 138 15.35 0.60 10.55
C PHE A 138 14.55 0.12 9.32
N TYR A 139 14.14 1.01 8.41
CA TYR A 139 13.49 0.63 7.16
C TYR A 139 14.44 0.02 6.10
N GLY A 140 15.75 0.01 6.32
CA GLY A 140 16.71 -0.57 5.38
C GLY A 140 16.36 -1.99 4.94
N PRO A 141 16.21 -2.97 5.85
CA PRO A 141 15.88 -4.35 5.50
C PRO A 141 14.55 -4.51 4.78
N PHE A 142 13.53 -3.71 5.15
CA PHE A 142 12.23 -3.72 4.47
C PHE A 142 12.35 -3.22 3.02
N ARG A 143 13.08 -2.13 2.78
CA ARG A 143 13.34 -1.63 1.43
C ARG A 143 14.05 -2.64 0.54
N ASP A 144 14.96 -3.44 1.11
CA ASP A 144 15.63 -4.53 0.39
C ASP A 144 14.60 -5.60 -0.02
N ALA A 145 13.70 -5.98 0.88
CA ALA A 145 12.70 -7.02 0.65
C ALA A 145 11.68 -6.63 -0.44
N VAL A 146 11.26 -5.35 -0.49
CA VAL A 146 10.31 -4.85 -1.50
C VAL A 146 10.98 -4.31 -2.77
N GLY A 147 12.32 -4.41 -2.86
CA GLY A 147 13.09 -3.99 -4.05
C GLY A 147 13.13 -2.48 -4.28
N SER A 148 13.01 -1.68 -3.22
CA SER A 148 13.09 -0.21 -3.30
C SER A 148 14.43 0.37 -2.82
N LYS A 149 15.40 -0.50 -2.46
CA LYS A 149 16.75 -0.08 -2.08
C LYS A 149 17.43 0.66 -3.23
N GLY A 150 17.97 1.83 -2.92
CA GLY A 150 18.70 2.67 -3.88
C GLY A 150 17.81 3.45 -4.88
N LEU A 151 16.49 3.28 -4.85
CA LEU A 151 15.58 4.06 -5.69
C LEU A 151 15.23 5.41 -5.07
N LEU A 152 15.31 5.54 -3.73
CA LEU A 152 14.91 6.75 -3.03
C LEU A 152 15.82 7.93 -3.41
N LYS A 153 15.25 8.91 -4.08
CA LYS A 153 15.87 10.21 -4.35
C LYS A 153 15.35 11.22 -3.33
N GLY A 154 16.21 11.67 -2.41
CA GLY A 154 15.80 12.49 -1.27
C GLY A 154 15.51 11.65 -0.02
N ASP A 155 14.84 12.23 0.96
CA ASP A 155 14.42 11.53 2.17
C ASP A 155 12.88 11.59 2.36
N LYS A 156 12.37 10.83 3.31
CA LYS A 156 10.93 10.76 3.62
C LYS A 156 10.52 11.67 4.78
N LYS A 157 11.44 12.49 5.31
CA LYS A 157 11.19 13.33 6.50
C LYS A 157 10.18 14.45 6.29
N ASN A 158 9.88 14.77 5.04
CA ASN A 158 8.89 15.79 4.69
C ASN A 158 7.43 15.29 4.82
N TYR A 159 7.20 13.97 4.95
CA TYR A 159 5.87 13.39 5.16
C TYR A 159 5.83 12.23 6.17
N GLN A 160 6.97 11.69 6.59
CA GLN A 160 7.05 10.76 7.72
C GLN A 160 7.38 11.54 9.00
N MET A 161 6.78 11.14 10.11
CA MET A 161 6.88 11.85 11.39
C MET A 161 8.31 11.81 11.96
N ASP A 162 8.70 12.89 12.63
CA ASP A 162 9.91 12.94 13.44
C ASP A 162 9.60 12.33 14.82
N PHE A 163 10.36 11.31 15.23
CA PHE A 163 10.18 10.65 16.53
C PHE A 163 10.43 11.57 17.73
N ARG A 164 11.04 12.74 17.53
CA ARG A 164 11.27 13.77 18.56
C ARG A 164 10.07 14.68 18.77
N ASN A 165 9.10 14.66 17.86
CA ASN A 165 7.90 15.46 17.97
C ASN A 165 6.86 14.71 18.80
N SER A 166 6.48 15.27 19.94
CA SER A 166 5.50 14.72 20.87
C SER A 166 4.10 15.34 20.74
N ASN A 167 3.90 16.27 19.80
CA ASN A 167 2.63 16.98 19.61
C ASN A 167 1.78 16.32 18.55
#